data_f24158bb3ece653ac38bbbd6cc3fa3e3
#
_entry.id   f24158bb3ece653ac38bbbd6cc3fa3e3
#
_cell.length_a   1.000
_cell.length_b   1.000
_cell.length_c   1.000
_cell.angle_alpha   90.00
_cell.angle_beta   90.00
_cell.angle_gamma   90.00
#
_symmetry.space_group_name_H-M   'P 1'
#
loop_
_entity.id
_entity.type
_entity.pdbx_description
1 polymer ?
#
loop_
_entity_poly.entity_id
_entity_poly.type
_entity_poly.pdbx_seq_one_letter_code
_entity_poly.pdbx_strand_id
1 'polypeptide(L)'
;MTIVRWEPFRDLVSLQDRMNRLYDESYRSRTAGSTGQEEDWALGGSWAPVVDIYEQDGNIVLKAEIPGVDPKDVQIRVENNTLTLSGERKIDTQVKRDTYHRIERSYGVFTRSFTLPTTVDQENIQAEFKDGVLKVTLPKREEAKPKQISIHVAN
;
A
#
# COMPACT_ATOMS: atom_id res chain seq x y z
N MET A 1 12.54 -25.60 -35.73
CA MET A 1 11.60 -25.66 -34.60
C MET A 1 12.05 -24.66 -33.54
N THR A 2 11.31 -23.59 -33.37
CA THR A 2 11.64 -22.55 -32.38
C THR A 2 10.93 -22.93 -31.08
N ILE A 3 11.69 -23.26 -30.04
CA ILE A 3 11.13 -23.55 -28.71
C ILE A 3 10.72 -22.20 -28.10
N VAL A 4 9.42 -21.96 -28.00
CA VAL A 4 8.87 -20.82 -27.28
C VAL A 4 8.88 -21.18 -25.80
N ARG A 5 9.77 -20.54 -25.06
CA ARG A 5 9.87 -20.69 -23.61
C ARG A 5 8.66 -19.99 -22.99
N TRP A 6 7.75 -20.75 -22.42
CA TRP A 6 6.58 -20.23 -21.72
C TRP A 6 7.02 -19.69 -20.35
N GLU A 7 6.97 -18.36 -20.15
CA GLU A 7 7.31 -17.69 -18.90
C GLU A 7 6.06 -16.98 -18.35
N PRO A 8 5.27 -17.66 -17.49
CA PRO A 8 3.99 -17.12 -16.99
C PRO A 8 4.13 -15.92 -16.04
N PHE A 9 5.35 -15.60 -15.59
CA PHE A 9 5.61 -14.50 -14.65
C PHE A 9 6.12 -13.22 -15.29
N ARG A 10 6.37 -13.22 -16.60
CA ARG A 10 6.93 -12.08 -17.31
C ARG A 10 5.98 -10.88 -17.36
N ASP A 11 4.69 -11.14 -17.38
CA ASP A 11 3.66 -10.10 -17.41
C ASP A 11 3.45 -9.45 -16.04
N LEU A 12 3.68 -10.18 -14.95
CA LEU A 12 3.62 -9.66 -13.59
C LEU A 12 4.78 -8.69 -13.30
N VAL A 13 5.98 -9.02 -13.73
CA VAL A 13 7.17 -8.15 -13.58
C VAL A 13 7.00 -6.89 -14.42
N SER A 14 6.44 -6.99 -15.63
CA SER A 14 6.20 -5.84 -16.50
C SER A 14 5.10 -4.89 -15.97
N LEU A 15 4.11 -5.43 -15.27
CA LEU A 15 3.07 -4.65 -14.59
C LEU A 15 3.65 -3.92 -13.37
N GLN A 16 4.51 -4.59 -12.61
CA GLN A 16 5.18 -4.00 -11.46
C GLN A 16 6.13 -2.88 -11.89
N ASP A 17 6.89 -3.06 -12.97
CA ASP A 17 7.75 -2.02 -13.53
C ASP A 17 6.96 -0.83 -14.10
N ARG A 18 5.80 -1.06 -14.71
CA ARG A 18 4.92 0.02 -15.17
C ARG A 18 4.32 0.80 -14.01
N MET A 19 3.90 0.10 -12.95
CA MET A 19 3.39 0.76 -11.74
C MET A 19 4.47 1.58 -11.05
N ASN A 20 5.68 1.04 -10.92
CA ASN A 20 6.81 1.77 -10.33
C ASN A 20 7.19 3.00 -11.17
N ARG A 21 7.17 2.91 -12.51
CA ARG A 21 7.42 4.08 -13.39
C ARG A 21 6.35 5.15 -13.28
N LEU A 22 5.07 4.77 -13.22
CA LEU A 22 3.97 5.72 -13.02
C LEU A 22 4.04 6.39 -11.65
N TYR A 23 4.55 5.67 -10.66
CA TYR A 23 4.78 6.21 -9.32
C TYR A 23 5.95 7.21 -9.30
N ASP A 24 7.08 6.87 -9.93
CA ASP A 24 8.23 7.75 -10.09
C ASP A 24 7.91 9.00 -10.91
N GLU A 25 7.09 8.87 -11.95
CA GLU A 25 6.67 9.98 -12.81
C GLU A 25 5.69 10.92 -12.08
N SER A 26 4.78 10.38 -11.26
CA SER A 26 3.91 11.15 -10.35
C SER A 26 4.70 11.89 -9.27
N TYR A 27 5.78 11.29 -8.78
CA TYR A 27 6.64 11.90 -7.76
C TYR A 27 7.52 13.00 -8.35
N ARG A 28 8.10 12.76 -9.54
CA ARG A 28 8.92 13.75 -10.27
C ARG A 28 8.11 14.92 -10.82
N SER A 29 6.88 14.69 -11.25
CA SER A 29 6.00 15.76 -11.74
C SER A 29 5.59 16.74 -10.64
N ARG A 30 5.63 16.33 -9.38
CA ARG A 30 5.35 17.19 -8.22
C ARG A 30 6.57 18.00 -7.75
N THR A 31 7.80 17.56 -8.10
CA THR A 31 9.04 18.27 -7.70
C THR A 31 9.59 19.21 -8.75
N ALA A 32 9.12 19.16 -10.00
CA ALA A 32 9.69 19.91 -11.13
C ALA A 32 8.98 21.24 -11.48
N GLY A 33 7.96 21.66 -10.72
CA GLY A 33 7.12 22.78 -11.14
C GLY A 33 6.64 23.75 -10.07
N SER A 34 7.45 24.15 -9.07
CA SER A 34 7.01 25.25 -8.21
C SER A 34 8.18 25.91 -7.53
N THR A 35 8.74 26.88 -8.21
CA THR A 35 9.42 28.01 -7.57
C THR A 35 8.35 28.92 -6.99
N GLY A 36 8.11 28.87 -5.67
CA GLY A 36 7.43 29.96 -4.97
C GLY A 36 6.20 29.64 -4.12
N GLN A 37 5.86 28.38 -3.84
CA GLN A 37 4.75 28.02 -2.93
C GLN A 37 5.08 26.81 -2.05
N GLU A 38 6.19 26.87 -1.34
CA GLU A 38 6.61 25.77 -0.44
C GLU A 38 5.74 25.65 0.83
N GLU A 39 4.88 26.61 1.11
CA GLU A 39 4.09 26.64 2.35
C GLU A 39 2.70 26.00 2.24
N ASP A 40 2.13 25.91 1.05
CA ASP A 40 0.70 25.52 0.87
C ASP A 40 0.49 23.98 0.80
N TRP A 41 1.50 23.22 0.38
CA TRP A 41 1.38 21.75 0.26
C TRP A 41 1.54 21.02 1.62
N ALA A 42 2.25 21.63 2.58
CA ALA A 42 2.43 21.05 3.92
C ALA A 42 1.12 21.08 4.75
N LEU A 43 0.16 21.92 4.37
CA LEU A 43 -0.99 22.25 5.19
C LEU A 43 -2.35 21.80 4.65
N GLY A 44 -2.42 21.26 3.45
CA GLY A 44 -3.67 20.82 2.85
C GLY A 44 -3.50 19.84 1.69
N GLY A 45 -2.25 19.45 1.38
CA GLY A 45 -1.96 18.50 0.33
C GLY A 45 -2.32 17.06 0.68
N SER A 46 -2.66 16.25 -0.31
CA SER A 46 -2.72 14.82 -0.15
C SER A 46 -1.31 14.24 -0.15
N TRP A 47 -1.02 13.36 0.80
CA TRP A 47 0.21 12.59 0.84
C TRP A 47 -0.09 11.10 0.69
N ALA A 48 0.90 10.29 0.36
CA ALA A 48 0.70 8.87 0.23
C ALA A 48 1.66 8.12 1.14
N PRO A 49 1.16 7.29 2.07
CA PRO A 49 2.02 6.43 2.88
C PRO A 49 2.77 5.44 2.00
N VAL A 50 4.03 5.20 2.35
CA VAL A 50 4.82 4.11 1.74
C VAL A 50 4.29 2.78 2.22
N VAL A 51 4.26 1.78 1.32
CA VAL A 51 3.63 0.50 1.58
C VAL A 51 4.48 -0.62 1.00
N ASP A 52 4.69 -1.67 1.79
CA ASP A 52 5.20 -2.95 1.34
C ASP A 52 4.07 -3.98 1.26
N ILE A 53 4.05 -4.78 0.21
CA ILE A 53 3.12 -5.90 0.04
C ILE A 53 3.92 -7.15 -0.29
N TYR A 54 3.72 -8.20 0.50
CA TYR A 54 4.43 -9.47 0.33
C TYR A 54 3.56 -10.67 0.75
N GLU A 55 3.99 -11.87 0.39
CA GLU A 55 3.36 -13.11 0.84
C GLU A 55 4.15 -13.74 1.97
N GLN A 56 3.46 -14.17 3.00
CA GLN A 56 4.03 -14.90 4.13
C GLN A 56 3.02 -15.93 4.65
N ASP A 57 3.45 -17.17 4.81
CA ASP A 57 2.65 -18.26 5.40
C ASP A 57 1.26 -18.44 4.75
N GLY A 58 1.19 -18.29 3.43
CA GLY A 58 -0.06 -18.40 2.67
C GLY A 58 -0.99 -17.20 2.79
N ASN A 59 -0.54 -16.09 3.37
CA ASN A 59 -1.28 -14.84 3.47
C ASN A 59 -0.59 -13.76 2.65
N ILE A 60 -1.36 -12.80 2.15
CA ILE A 60 -0.83 -11.54 1.65
C ILE A 60 -0.75 -10.59 2.84
N VAL A 61 0.38 -9.95 3.02
CA VAL A 61 0.62 -8.97 4.09
C VAL A 61 0.92 -7.63 3.46
N LEU A 62 0.16 -6.61 3.88
CA LEU A 62 0.40 -5.22 3.55
C LEU A 62 0.89 -4.51 4.81
N LYS A 63 2.00 -3.79 4.69
CA LYS A 63 2.52 -2.89 5.73
C LYS A 63 2.53 -1.47 5.21
N ALA A 64 1.88 -0.55 5.92
CA ALA A 64 1.87 0.88 5.59
C ALA A 64 2.51 1.68 6.71
N GLU A 65 3.42 2.58 6.37
CA GLU A 65 4.03 3.50 7.33
C GLU A 65 3.18 4.77 7.45
N ILE A 66 2.52 4.91 8.59
CA ILE A 66 1.64 6.05 8.90
C ILE A 66 1.94 6.65 10.29
N PRO A 67 3.22 6.93 10.60
CA PRO A 67 3.58 7.48 11.90
C PRO A 67 2.94 8.88 12.08
N GLY A 68 2.51 9.16 13.31
CA GLY A 68 1.84 10.43 13.63
C GLY A 68 0.38 10.52 13.19
N VAL A 69 -0.22 9.42 12.78
CA VAL A 69 -1.67 9.28 12.56
C VAL A 69 -2.27 8.57 13.76
N ASP A 70 -3.39 9.08 14.27
CA ASP A 70 -4.13 8.39 15.33
C ASP A 70 -4.86 7.18 14.71
N PRO A 71 -4.78 5.98 15.28
CA PRO A 71 -5.47 4.79 14.76
C PRO A 71 -6.96 4.99 14.50
N LYS A 72 -7.63 5.84 15.29
CA LYS A 72 -9.05 6.17 15.10
C LYS A 72 -9.33 7.01 13.83
N ASP A 73 -8.31 7.70 13.32
CA ASP A 73 -8.38 8.50 12.09
C ASP A 73 -7.99 7.68 10.85
N VAL A 74 -7.77 6.36 11.01
CA VAL A 74 -7.46 5.42 9.92
C VAL A 74 -8.68 4.57 9.60
N GLN A 75 -8.99 4.43 8.34
CA GLN A 75 -10.08 3.59 7.83
C GLN A 75 -9.54 2.60 6.80
N ILE A 76 -9.96 1.35 6.94
CA ILE A 76 -9.71 0.29 5.97
C ILE A 76 -11.08 -0.16 5.45
N ARG A 77 -11.23 -0.17 4.14
CA ARG A 77 -12.45 -0.63 3.48
C ARG A 77 -12.09 -1.63 2.37
N VAL A 78 -12.87 -2.68 2.27
CA VAL A 78 -12.74 -3.64 1.17
C VAL A 78 -14.06 -3.70 0.43
N GLU A 79 -14.03 -3.40 -0.85
CA GLU A 79 -15.19 -3.40 -1.73
C GLU A 79 -14.75 -3.75 -3.16
N ASN A 80 -15.50 -4.62 -3.83
CA ASN A 80 -15.24 -5.02 -5.23
C ASN A 80 -13.78 -5.43 -5.50
N ASN A 81 -13.22 -6.29 -4.63
CA ASN A 81 -11.82 -6.73 -4.70
C ASN A 81 -10.80 -5.57 -4.60
N THR A 82 -11.19 -4.46 -4.02
CA THR A 82 -10.29 -3.33 -3.78
C THR A 82 -10.22 -3.05 -2.29
N LEU A 83 -9.00 -3.06 -1.76
CA LEU A 83 -8.72 -2.59 -0.40
C LEU A 83 -8.36 -1.11 -0.49
N THR A 84 -9.11 -0.28 0.22
CA THR A 84 -8.83 1.14 0.33
C THR A 84 -8.41 1.47 1.76
N LEU A 85 -7.22 2.03 1.89
CA LEU A 85 -6.67 2.59 3.11
C LEU A 85 -6.76 4.11 3.03
N SER A 86 -7.43 4.74 3.99
CA SER A 86 -7.56 6.19 4.06
C SER A 86 -7.41 6.69 5.48
N GLY A 87 -7.08 7.96 5.62
CA GLY A 87 -6.94 8.61 6.92
C GLY A 87 -6.42 10.02 6.80
N GLU A 88 -6.10 10.63 7.95
CA GLU A 88 -5.59 11.98 8.02
C GLU A 88 -4.45 12.08 9.04
N ARG A 89 -3.34 12.69 8.65
CA ARG A 89 -2.28 13.14 9.57
C ARG A 89 -2.51 14.60 9.90
N LYS A 90 -2.97 14.87 11.11
CA LYS A 90 -3.27 16.23 11.58
C LYS A 90 -1.99 16.94 12.01
N ILE A 91 -1.89 18.22 11.69
CA ILE A 91 -0.84 19.08 12.26
C ILE A 91 -1.16 19.37 13.73
N ASP A 92 -0.14 19.50 14.56
CA ASP A 92 -0.32 19.89 15.95
C ASP A 92 -0.79 21.35 16.03
N THR A 93 -2.04 21.53 16.48
CA THR A 93 -2.66 22.84 16.61
C THR A 93 -2.20 23.60 17.87
N GLN A 94 -1.50 22.95 18.80
CA GLN A 94 -0.93 23.58 19.99
C GLN A 94 0.32 24.42 19.64
N VAL A 95 0.98 24.10 18.52
CA VAL A 95 2.14 24.85 18.02
C VAL A 95 1.65 25.91 17.03
N LYS A 96 1.92 27.17 17.35
CA LYS A 96 1.56 28.27 16.42
C LYS A 96 2.39 28.18 15.15
N ARG A 97 1.78 28.46 14.00
CA ARG A 97 2.43 28.37 12.68
C ARG A 97 3.67 29.27 12.57
N ASP A 98 3.62 30.47 13.12
CA ASP A 98 4.69 31.45 13.13
C ASP A 98 5.91 31.03 13.96
N THR A 99 5.79 30.00 14.78
CA THR A 99 6.89 29.47 15.58
C THR A 99 7.66 28.32 14.91
N TYR A 100 7.18 27.79 13.77
CA TYR A 100 7.92 26.79 13.03
C TYR A 100 9.10 27.42 12.28
N HIS A 101 10.28 26.92 12.51
CA HIS A 101 11.47 27.28 11.74
C HIS A 101 11.60 26.43 10.47
N ARG A 102 11.01 25.25 10.45
CA ARG A 102 11.02 24.32 9.32
C ARG A 102 9.90 23.29 9.41
N ILE A 103 9.22 23.04 8.31
CA ILE A 103 8.20 22.01 8.17
C ILE A 103 8.60 21.12 6.98
N GLU A 104 8.93 19.86 7.25
CA GLU A 104 9.28 18.85 6.23
C GLU A 104 8.32 17.66 6.23
N ARG A 105 7.53 17.53 7.30
CA ARG A 105 6.54 16.45 7.40
C ARG A 105 5.32 16.78 6.56
N SER A 106 4.81 15.76 5.86
CA SER A 106 3.56 15.89 5.13
C SER A 106 2.37 15.68 6.07
N TYR A 107 1.36 16.52 5.95
CA TYR A 107 0.12 16.48 6.72
C TYR A 107 -1.08 16.41 5.77
N GLY A 108 -2.26 16.19 6.34
CA GLY A 108 -3.52 16.14 5.61
C GLY A 108 -3.99 14.71 5.33
N VAL A 109 -4.94 14.61 4.43
CA VAL A 109 -5.59 13.34 4.09
C VAL A 109 -4.72 12.47 3.19
N PHE A 110 -4.86 11.17 3.34
CA PHE A 110 -4.27 10.19 2.45
C PHE A 110 -5.30 9.14 2.04
N THR A 111 -5.13 8.62 0.84
CA THR A 111 -5.90 7.49 0.34
C THR A 111 -5.01 6.63 -0.54
N ARG A 112 -5.00 5.32 -0.26
CA ARG A 112 -4.31 4.30 -1.06
C ARG A 112 -5.29 3.18 -1.38
N SER A 113 -5.35 2.77 -2.63
CA SER A 113 -6.19 1.66 -3.09
C SER A 113 -5.34 0.56 -3.71
N PHE A 114 -5.67 -0.68 -3.38
CA PHE A 114 -4.95 -1.88 -3.83
C PHE A 114 -5.96 -2.90 -4.35
N THR A 115 -5.76 -3.35 -5.57
CA THR A 115 -6.58 -4.44 -6.12
C THR A 115 -6.15 -5.76 -5.48
N LEU A 116 -7.11 -6.45 -4.89
CA LEU A 116 -6.90 -7.74 -4.25
C LEU A 116 -7.11 -8.88 -5.25
N PRO A 117 -6.27 -9.92 -5.23
CA PRO A 117 -6.55 -11.16 -5.96
C PRO A 117 -7.87 -11.78 -5.50
N THR A 118 -8.57 -12.43 -6.40
CA THR A 118 -9.81 -13.16 -6.09
C THR A 118 -9.60 -14.33 -5.12
N THR A 119 -8.35 -14.72 -4.92
CA THR A 119 -7.93 -15.78 -3.98
C THR A 119 -7.93 -15.32 -2.52
N VAL A 120 -8.10 -14.01 -2.26
CA VAL A 120 -8.16 -13.48 -0.89
C VAL A 120 -9.52 -13.75 -0.27
N ASP A 121 -9.49 -14.20 0.98
CA ASP A 121 -10.67 -14.29 1.83
C ASP A 121 -10.94 -12.91 2.47
N GLN A 122 -11.90 -12.19 1.91
CA GLN A 122 -12.21 -10.83 2.34
C GLN A 122 -12.94 -10.75 3.68
N GLU A 123 -13.51 -11.86 4.15
CA GLU A 123 -14.25 -11.89 5.42
C GLU A 123 -13.32 -12.03 6.63
N ASN A 124 -12.10 -12.55 6.41
CA ASN A 124 -11.14 -12.84 7.47
C ASN A 124 -9.91 -11.91 7.46
N ILE A 125 -10.03 -10.72 6.89
CA ILE A 125 -8.97 -9.71 6.90
C ILE A 125 -8.74 -9.18 8.31
N GLN A 126 -7.49 -9.09 8.71
CA GLN A 126 -7.08 -8.58 10.02
C GLN A 126 -6.17 -7.38 9.86
N ALA A 127 -6.30 -6.39 10.74
CA ALA A 127 -5.46 -5.21 10.77
C ALA A 127 -4.92 -4.98 12.17
N GLU A 128 -3.63 -4.69 12.25
CA GLU A 128 -2.91 -4.37 13.48
C GLU A 128 -2.12 -3.08 13.29
N PHE A 129 -2.24 -2.15 14.23
CA PHE A 129 -1.48 -0.90 14.23
C PHE A 129 -0.51 -0.89 15.40
N LYS A 130 0.79 -0.76 15.09
CA LYS A 130 1.84 -0.72 16.11
C LYS A 130 2.99 0.18 15.66
N ASP A 131 3.46 1.03 16.56
CA ASP A 131 4.65 1.88 16.36
C ASP A 131 4.60 2.72 15.06
N GLY A 132 3.41 3.19 14.67
CA GLY A 132 3.21 3.98 13.45
C GLY A 132 3.14 3.15 12.16
N VAL A 133 3.16 1.82 12.27
CA VAL A 133 3.01 0.90 11.14
C VAL A 133 1.66 0.19 11.21
N LEU A 134 0.89 0.28 10.15
CA LEU A 134 -0.32 -0.50 9.95
C LEU A 134 0.03 -1.78 9.19
N LYS A 135 -0.24 -2.92 9.79
CA LYS A 135 -0.12 -4.23 9.17
C LYS A 135 -1.51 -4.77 8.87
N VAL A 136 -1.78 -5.07 7.60
CA VAL A 136 -3.02 -5.73 7.17
C VAL A 136 -2.67 -7.12 6.68
N THR A 137 -3.28 -8.13 7.27
CA THR A 137 -3.13 -9.55 6.89
C THR A 137 -4.36 -9.99 6.12
N LEU A 138 -4.15 -10.45 4.90
CA LEU A 138 -5.18 -10.88 3.96
C LEU A 138 -4.99 -12.38 3.71
N PRO A 139 -5.76 -13.25 4.38
CA PRO A 139 -5.64 -14.68 4.20
C PRO A 139 -6.10 -15.09 2.79
N LYS A 140 -5.48 -16.12 2.24
CA LYS A 140 -5.97 -16.77 1.03
C LYS A 140 -7.06 -17.78 1.37
N ARG A 141 -8.06 -17.90 0.51
CA ARG A 141 -9.08 -18.94 0.61
C ARG A 141 -8.42 -20.32 0.60
N GLU A 142 -8.96 -21.27 1.36
CA GLU A 142 -8.43 -22.65 1.44
C GLU A 142 -8.29 -23.31 0.07
N GLU A 143 -9.24 -23.05 -0.85
CA GLU A 143 -9.23 -23.56 -2.22
C GLU A 143 -8.05 -23.04 -3.06
N ALA A 144 -7.50 -21.91 -2.70
CA ALA A 144 -6.37 -21.27 -3.38
C ALA A 144 -5.00 -21.63 -2.80
N LYS A 145 -4.96 -22.38 -1.69
CA LYS A 145 -3.70 -22.82 -1.10
C LYS A 145 -3.09 -23.97 -1.91
N PRO A 146 -1.77 -24.05 -2.05
CA PRO A 146 -1.11 -25.16 -2.73
C PRO A 146 -1.51 -26.49 -2.08
N LYS A 147 -2.02 -27.43 -2.88
CA LYS A 147 -2.30 -28.80 -2.44
C LYS A 147 -1.10 -29.68 -2.74
N GLN A 148 -0.56 -30.32 -1.73
CA GLN A 148 0.45 -31.36 -1.92
C GLN A 148 -0.22 -32.65 -2.35
N ILE A 149 0.13 -33.15 -3.54
CA ILE A 149 -0.39 -34.40 -4.08
C ILE A 149 0.63 -35.50 -3.82
N SER A 150 0.26 -36.49 -3.04
CA SER A 150 1.07 -37.70 -2.83
C SER A 150 0.96 -38.63 -4.01
N ILE A 151 2.09 -39.06 -4.58
CA ILE A 151 2.15 -40.06 -5.66
C ILE A 151 2.21 -41.43 -5.00
N HIS A 152 1.22 -42.26 -5.25
CA HIS A 152 1.26 -43.68 -4.89
C HIS A 152 1.81 -44.46 -6.07
N VAL A 153 2.89 -45.21 -5.84
CA VAL A 153 3.40 -46.14 -6.84
C VAL A 153 2.54 -47.43 -6.78
N ALA A 154 1.82 -47.73 -7.84
CA ALA A 154 1.13 -48.99 -7.98
C ALA A 154 2.18 -50.10 -8.33
N ASN A 155 2.27 -51.14 -7.50
CA ASN A 155 3.07 -52.32 -7.78
C ASN A 155 2.30 -53.27 -8.72
#